data_bc15d98a4fcd219c45133c94ea35392d
#
_entry.id   bc15d98a4fcd219c45133c94ea35392d
#
_cell.length_a   1.000
_cell.length_b   1.000
_cell.length_c   1.000
_cell.angle_alpha   90.00
_cell.angle_beta   90.00
_cell.angle_gamma   90.00
#
_symmetry.space_group_name_H-M   'P 1'
#
loop_
_entity.id
_entity.type
_entity.pdbx_description
1 polymer ?
#
loop_
_entity_poly.entity_id
_entity_poly.type
_entity_poly.pdbx_seq_one_letter_code
_entity_poly.pdbx_strand_id
1 'polypeptide(L)'
;GGQQQRVAIARSLCMNPQVMLFDEPTSALDPEMISEVLDAMIGLAEQGMTMICVTHEMGFARKVADQVVFMDGGQIIEQAPPSKFFANPNNERTKLFLSQILSH
;
A
#
# COMPACT_ATOMS: atom_id res chain seq x y z
N GLY A 1 17.62 2.50 5.61
CA GLY A 1 17.18 1.85 4.40
C GLY A 1 16.21 0.71 4.63
N GLY A 2 16.15 -0.22 3.70
CA GLY A 2 15.23 -1.34 3.73
C GLY A 2 15.43 -2.26 4.92
N GLN A 3 16.66 -2.45 5.35
CA GLN A 3 16.93 -3.29 6.52
C GLN A 3 16.35 -2.66 7.79
N GLN A 4 16.44 -1.33 7.92
CA GLN A 4 15.85 -0.62 9.06
C GLN A 4 14.34 -0.75 9.07
N GLN A 5 13.70 -0.68 7.91
CA GLN A 5 12.26 -0.88 7.79
C GLN A 5 11.86 -2.30 8.17
N ARG A 6 12.60 -3.30 7.75
CA ARG A 6 12.31 -4.68 8.09
C ARG A 6 12.48 -4.94 9.59
N VAL A 7 13.48 -4.33 10.22
CA VAL A 7 13.66 -4.41 11.67
C VAL A 7 12.51 -3.73 12.40
N ALA A 8 12.06 -2.58 11.91
CA ALA A 8 10.92 -1.86 12.48
C ALA A 8 9.65 -2.71 12.40
N ILE A 9 9.41 -3.38 11.27
CA ILE A 9 8.28 -4.29 11.10
C ILE A 9 8.36 -5.43 12.12
N ALA A 10 9.53 -6.04 12.26
CA ALA A 10 9.74 -7.15 13.20
C ALA A 10 9.47 -6.72 14.64
N ARG A 11 9.94 -5.52 15.03
CA ARG A 11 9.70 -4.98 16.37
C ARG A 11 8.21 -4.76 16.62
N SER A 12 7.50 -4.25 15.62
CA SER A 12 6.05 -4.02 15.72
C SER A 12 5.31 -5.34 15.92
N LEU A 13 5.73 -6.39 15.22
CA LEU A 13 5.13 -7.73 15.35
C LEU A 13 5.35 -8.32 16.74
N CYS A 14 6.48 -8.03 17.38
CA CYS A 14 6.75 -8.51 18.74
C CYS A 14 5.74 -7.96 19.76
N MET A 15 5.08 -6.86 19.45
CA MET A 15 4.01 -6.30 20.30
C MET A 15 2.67 -7.01 20.10
N ASN A 16 2.60 -7.97 19.18
CA ASN A 16 1.39 -8.74 18.87
C ASN A 16 0.21 -7.84 18.51
N PRO A 17 0.35 -6.96 17.50
CA PRO A 17 -0.69 -5.98 17.18
C PRO A 17 -1.89 -6.65 16.50
N GLN A 18 -3.07 -6.04 16.68
CA GLN A 18 -4.27 -6.43 15.94
C GLN A 18 -4.32 -5.77 14.56
N VAL A 19 -3.77 -4.56 14.44
CA VAL A 19 -3.71 -3.79 13.19
C VAL A 19 -2.34 -3.18 13.05
N MET A 20 -1.76 -3.26 11.88
CA MET A 20 -0.50 -2.56 11.56
C MET A 20 -0.76 -1.41 10.60
N LEU A 21 -0.13 -0.27 10.88
CA LEU A 21 -0.23 0.92 10.05
C LEU A 21 1.11 1.18 9.38
N PHE A 22 1.08 1.35 8.05
CA PHE A 22 2.26 1.67 7.26
C PHE A 22 2.03 2.99 6.53
N ASP A 23 2.91 3.96 6.73
CA ASP A 23 2.81 5.27 6.09
C ASP A 23 3.99 5.43 5.12
N GLU A 24 3.75 5.17 3.84
CA GLU A 24 4.73 5.24 2.77
C GLU A 24 6.03 4.51 3.13
N PRO A 25 5.95 3.21 3.42
CA PRO A 25 7.09 2.46 3.95
C PRO A 25 8.27 2.33 2.98
N THR A 26 8.04 2.58 1.68
CA THR A 26 9.08 2.49 0.66
C THR A 26 9.58 3.85 0.20
N SER A 27 9.09 4.93 0.82
CA SER A 27 9.52 6.28 0.49
C SER A 27 11.03 6.43 0.72
N ALA A 28 11.71 7.05 -0.23
CA ALA A 28 13.16 7.33 -0.18
C ALA A 28 14.07 6.08 -0.18
N LEU A 29 13.54 4.92 -0.54
CA LEU A 29 14.34 3.71 -0.71
C LEU A 29 14.70 3.50 -2.18
N ASP A 30 15.83 2.84 -2.45
CA ASP A 30 16.16 2.44 -3.82
C ASP A 30 15.30 1.23 -4.26
N PRO A 31 15.23 0.92 -5.58
CA PRO A 31 14.33 -0.13 -6.08
C PRO A 31 14.56 -1.51 -5.45
N GLU A 32 15.80 -1.85 -5.14
CA GLU A 32 16.12 -3.14 -4.55
C GLU A 32 15.57 -3.25 -3.12
N MET A 33 15.72 -2.20 -2.35
CA MET A 33 15.21 -2.13 -0.98
C MET A 33 13.68 -2.08 -0.97
N ILE A 34 13.07 -1.38 -1.93
CA ILE A 34 11.61 -1.33 -2.07
C ILE A 34 11.06 -2.75 -2.21
N SER A 35 11.66 -3.54 -3.11
CA SER A 35 11.23 -4.92 -3.34
C SER A 35 11.28 -5.76 -2.06
N GLU A 36 12.35 -5.65 -1.28
CA GLU A 36 12.49 -6.40 -0.05
C GLU A 36 11.43 -6.03 0.99
N VAL A 37 11.16 -4.73 1.15
CA VAL A 37 10.15 -4.25 2.11
C VAL A 37 8.75 -4.68 1.67
N LEU A 38 8.43 -4.56 0.38
CA LEU A 38 7.12 -4.98 -0.12
C LEU A 38 6.92 -6.48 0.01
N ASP A 39 7.95 -7.28 -0.23
CA ASP A 39 7.87 -8.74 -0.05
C ASP A 39 7.55 -9.09 1.40
N ALA A 40 8.17 -8.41 2.35
CA ALA A 40 7.89 -8.62 3.77
C ALA A 40 6.44 -8.29 4.09
N MET A 41 5.92 -7.20 3.54
CA MET A 41 4.53 -6.79 3.75
C MET A 41 3.54 -7.74 3.09
N ILE A 42 3.86 -8.25 1.91
CA ILE A 42 3.05 -9.28 1.24
C ILE A 42 2.96 -10.53 2.12
N GLY A 43 4.08 -10.95 2.70
CA GLY A 43 4.09 -12.09 3.61
C GLY A 43 3.16 -11.89 4.80
N LEU A 44 3.12 -10.68 5.37
CA LEU A 44 2.21 -10.36 6.47
C LEU A 44 0.75 -10.45 6.03
N ALA A 45 0.45 -9.93 4.84
CA ALA A 45 -0.91 -9.97 4.30
C ALA A 45 -1.36 -11.41 4.09
N GLU A 46 -0.49 -12.27 3.59
CA GLU A 46 -0.78 -13.69 3.39
C GLU A 46 -1.05 -14.42 4.70
N GLN A 47 -0.45 -13.97 5.79
CA GLN A 47 -0.67 -14.52 7.12
C GLN A 47 -1.96 -14.02 7.77
N GLY A 48 -2.70 -13.14 7.09
CA GLY A 48 -3.96 -12.63 7.59
C GLY A 48 -3.84 -11.41 8.49
N MET A 49 -2.69 -10.74 8.53
CA MET A 49 -2.52 -9.52 9.32
C MET A 49 -3.40 -8.40 8.77
N THR A 50 -4.17 -7.76 9.63
CA THR A 50 -4.95 -6.57 9.25
C THR A 50 -4.00 -5.38 9.16
N MET A 51 -4.00 -4.73 7.99
CA MET A 51 -3.08 -3.63 7.71
C MET A 51 -3.79 -2.47 7.03
N ILE A 52 -3.38 -1.26 7.38
CA ILE A 52 -3.72 -0.05 6.64
C ILE A 52 -2.39 0.50 6.10
N CYS A 53 -2.31 0.69 4.80
CA CYS A 53 -1.08 1.13 4.16
C CYS A 53 -1.32 2.34 3.27
N VAL A 54 -0.60 3.43 3.56
CA VAL A 54 -0.56 4.60 2.69
C VAL A 54 0.62 4.42 1.75
N THR A 55 0.38 4.35 0.45
CA THR A 55 1.43 4.01 -0.50
C THR A 55 1.14 4.56 -1.89
N HIS A 56 2.21 4.79 -2.66
CA HIS A 56 2.15 5.04 -4.09
C HIS A 56 2.49 3.79 -4.91
N GLU A 57 2.75 2.67 -4.24
CA GLU A 57 3.11 1.42 -4.90
C GLU A 57 1.85 0.70 -5.38
N MET A 58 1.41 1.02 -6.59
CA MET A 58 0.14 0.53 -7.12
C MET A 58 0.17 -0.97 -7.43
N GLY A 59 1.30 -1.50 -7.83
CA GLY A 59 1.45 -2.95 -8.04
C GLY A 59 1.23 -3.73 -6.76
N PHE A 60 1.78 -3.22 -5.66
CA PHE A 60 1.59 -3.81 -4.33
C PHE A 60 0.11 -3.73 -3.91
N ALA A 61 -0.49 -2.55 -4.05
CA ALA A 61 -1.91 -2.36 -3.69
C ALA A 61 -2.81 -3.31 -4.49
N ARG A 62 -2.57 -3.42 -5.79
CA ARG A 62 -3.35 -4.31 -6.66
C ARG A 62 -3.24 -5.77 -6.24
N LYS A 63 -2.07 -6.18 -5.78
CA LYS A 63 -1.79 -7.57 -5.44
C LYS A 63 -2.38 -7.99 -4.09
N VAL A 64 -2.33 -7.11 -3.08
CA VAL A 64 -2.62 -7.52 -1.70
C VAL A 64 -3.83 -6.85 -1.07
N ALA A 65 -4.29 -5.71 -1.57
CA ALA A 65 -5.36 -4.98 -0.91
C ALA A 65 -6.71 -5.68 -1.08
N ASP A 66 -7.49 -5.69 -0.01
CA ASP A 66 -8.90 -6.08 -0.07
C ASP A 66 -9.76 -4.88 -0.48
N GLN A 67 -9.35 -3.69 -0.08
CA GLN A 67 -9.99 -2.42 -0.43
C GLN A 67 -8.93 -1.39 -0.72
N VAL A 68 -9.15 -0.60 -1.77
CA VAL A 68 -8.30 0.54 -2.10
C VAL A 68 -9.09 1.81 -1.87
N VAL A 69 -8.49 2.76 -1.16
CA VAL A 69 -9.12 4.04 -0.81
C VAL A 69 -8.30 5.16 -1.42
N PHE A 70 -8.92 5.96 -2.27
CA PHE A 70 -8.27 7.17 -2.82
C PHE A 70 -8.75 8.38 -2.04
N MET A 71 -7.79 9.14 -1.52
CA MET A 71 -8.05 10.34 -0.74
C MET A 71 -7.46 11.56 -1.42
N ASP A 72 -8.15 12.67 -1.34
CA ASP A 72 -7.68 13.95 -1.85
C ASP A 72 -8.32 15.08 -1.05
N GLY A 73 -7.50 16.08 -0.68
CA GLY A 73 -7.98 17.21 0.08
C GLY A 73 -8.62 16.85 1.42
N GLY A 74 -8.10 15.79 2.06
CA GLY A 74 -8.61 15.34 3.35
C GLY A 74 -9.93 14.59 3.28
N GLN A 75 -10.36 14.20 2.06
CA GLN A 75 -11.61 13.49 1.85
C GLN A 75 -11.39 12.17 1.15
N ILE A 76 -12.25 11.19 1.47
CA ILE A 76 -12.31 9.94 0.72
C ILE A 76 -13.06 10.21 -0.58
N ILE A 77 -12.37 10.05 -1.71
CA ILE A 77 -12.94 10.29 -3.03
C ILE A 77 -13.59 9.03 -3.59
N GLU A 78 -12.92 7.90 -3.42
CA GLU A 78 -13.42 6.63 -3.93
C GLU A 78 -12.85 5.48 -3.11
N GLN A 79 -13.67 4.42 -2.93
CA GLN A 79 -13.25 3.19 -2.27
C GLN A 79 -13.83 2.02 -3.04
N ALA A 80 -12.99 1.03 -3.36
CA ALA A 80 -13.42 -0.13 -4.11
C ALA A 80 -12.39 -1.27 -3.96
N PRO A 81 -12.80 -2.52 -4.24
CA PRO A 81 -11.83 -3.60 -4.37
C PRO A 81 -10.83 -3.30 -5.49
N PRO A 82 -9.60 -3.85 -5.44
CA PRO A 82 -8.57 -3.55 -6.43
C PRO A 82 -9.01 -3.76 -7.88
N SER A 83 -9.73 -4.85 -8.14
CA SER A 83 -10.16 -5.15 -9.51
C SER A 83 -11.01 -4.03 -10.11
N LYS A 84 -11.93 -3.48 -9.32
CA LYS A 84 -12.76 -2.36 -9.77
C LYS A 84 -12.02 -1.04 -9.76
N PHE A 85 -11.26 -0.78 -8.70
CA PHE A 85 -10.54 0.49 -8.55
C PHE A 85 -9.60 0.75 -9.71
N PHE A 86 -8.81 -0.25 -10.10
CA PHE A 86 -7.81 -0.08 -11.16
C PHE A 86 -8.38 -0.22 -12.56
N ALA A 87 -9.36 -1.09 -12.77
CA ALA A 87 -9.90 -1.37 -14.09
C ALA A 87 -11.02 -0.40 -14.49
N ASN A 88 -11.85 0.01 -13.54
CA ASN A 88 -13.03 0.81 -13.85
C ASN A 88 -13.40 1.76 -12.70
N PRO A 89 -12.55 2.72 -12.38
CA PRO A 89 -12.86 3.69 -11.32
C PRO A 89 -14.04 4.56 -11.73
N ASN A 90 -14.82 4.99 -10.74
CA ASN A 90 -16.02 5.78 -10.97
C ASN A 90 -15.77 7.29 -11.00
N ASN A 91 -14.88 7.77 -10.12
CA ASN A 91 -14.64 9.18 -9.94
C ASN A 91 -13.61 9.71 -10.93
N GLU A 92 -13.88 10.89 -11.51
CA GLU A 92 -12.96 11.49 -12.48
C GLU A 92 -11.60 11.82 -11.87
N ARG A 93 -11.54 12.19 -10.59
CA ARG A 93 -10.26 12.43 -9.92
C ARG A 93 -9.44 11.15 -9.80
N THR A 94 -10.11 10.03 -9.51
CA THR A 94 -9.45 8.72 -9.45
C THR A 94 -8.87 8.36 -10.81
N LYS A 95 -9.65 8.55 -11.86
CA LYS A 95 -9.21 8.28 -13.24
C LYS A 95 -7.98 9.11 -13.59
N LEU A 96 -7.99 10.39 -13.24
CA LEU A 96 -6.87 11.29 -13.51
C LEU A 96 -5.62 10.84 -12.73
N PHE A 97 -5.77 10.56 -11.45
CA PHE A 97 -4.67 10.09 -10.61
C PHE A 97 -4.03 8.83 -11.19
N LEU A 98 -4.85 7.84 -11.54
CA LEU A 98 -4.35 6.59 -12.08
C LEU A 98 -3.66 6.78 -13.44
N SER A 99 -4.19 7.66 -14.28
CA SER A 99 -3.58 7.94 -15.58
C SER A 99 -2.19 8.55 -15.41
N GLN A 100 -2.00 9.39 -14.40
CA GLN A 100 -0.72 10.02 -14.14
C GLN A 100 0.29 9.06 -13.52
N ILE A 101 -0.14 8.22 -12.59
CA ILE A 101 0.77 7.34 -11.86
C ILE A 101 1.12 6.08 -12.67
N LEU A 102 0.20 5.57 -13.48
CA LEU A 102 0.43 4.36 -14.27
C LEU A 102 1.07 4.63 -15.61
N SER A 103 1.19 5.89 -16.03
CA SER A 103 1.84 6.23 -17.30
C SER A 103 3.36 6.35 -17.17
N HIS A 104 3.89 6.17 -15.99
CA HIS A 104 5.35 6.26 -15.74
C HIS A 104 6.00 4.92 -15.53
#